data_01294cd8abb36c258674910492609b97
#
_entry.id   01294cd8abb36c258674910492609b97
#
_cell.length_a   1.000
_cell.length_b   1.000
_cell.length_c   1.000
_cell.angle_alpha   90.00
_cell.angle_beta   90.00
_cell.angle_gamma   90.00
#
_symmetry.space_group_name_H-M   'P 1'
#
loop_
_entity.id
_entity.type
_entity.pdbx_description
1 polymer ?
#
loop_
_entity_poly.entity_id
_entity_poly.type
_entity_poly.pdbx_seq_one_letter_code
_entity_poly.pdbx_strand_id
1 'polypeptide(L)'
;MESACPLIVTGQQIGAGWSPALSVVKALAALVLAEKLGGTAVYWMADEDHDHLEVASVVGQEDGRLRRHRFRFGMPAGIATGWLPWTEAHQAEAEALWGPLPAPTEPTLKDHVRALGEPLWRRGLRPFSPTEPHRRHAIQ
;
A
#
# COMPACT_ATOMS: atom_id res chain seq x y z
N MET A 1 -27.08 1.36 26.12
CA MET A 1 -26.21 2.12 25.22
C MET A 1 -25.33 1.10 24.54
N GLU A 2 -25.55 0.82 23.26
CA GLU A 2 -24.59 0.03 22.48
C GLU A 2 -23.29 0.82 22.41
N SER A 3 -22.23 0.25 22.94
CA SER A 3 -20.88 0.83 22.80
C SER A 3 -20.53 0.81 21.32
N ALA A 4 -20.44 1.97 20.68
CA ALA A 4 -20.03 2.06 19.30
C ALA A 4 -18.63 1.43 19.16
N CYS A 5 -18.51 0.44 18.27
CA CYS A 5 -17.23 -0.19 17.96
C CYS A 5 -16.30 0.87 17.32
N PRO A 6 -15.16 1.20 17.94
CA PRO A 6 -14.29 2.25 17.42
C PRO A 6 -13.68 1.87 16.07
N LEU A 7 -13.60 2.85 15.16
CA LEU A 7 -12.91 2.70 13.89
C LEU A 7 -11.53 3.33 14.01
N ILE A 8 -10.49 2.52 13.85
CA ILE A 8 -9.09 2.95 13.87
C ILE A 8 -8.61 3.05 12.43
N VAL A 9 -8.43 4.28 11.96
CA VAL A 9 -8.01 4.55 10.58
C VAL A 9 -6.55 4.95 10.56
N THR A 10 -5.78 4.33 9.69
CA THR A 10 -4.43 4.73 9.32
C THR A 10 -4.28 4.70 7.82
N GLY A 11 -3.23 5.25 7.27
CA GLY A 11 -3.01 5.19 5.83
C GLY A 11 -1.72 5.87 5.40
N GLN A 12 -1.42 5.65 4.13
CA GLN A 12 -0.28 6.22 3.43
C GLN A 12 -0.53 6.12 1.92
N GLN A 13 0.18 6.94 1.14
CA GLN A 13 0.34 6.71 -0.29
C GLN A 13 0.85 5.29 -0.54
N ILE A 14 0.39 4.69 -1.63
CA ILE A 14 0.83 3.36 -2.05
C ILE A 14 2.19 3.48 -2.74
N GLY A 15 3.24 2.97 -2.14
CA GLY A 15 4.58 2.95 -2.72
C GLY A 15 5.02 1.55 -3.12
N ALA A 16 5.89 1.46 -4.13
CA ALA A 16 6.53 0.19 -4.50
C ALA A 16 7.13 -0.49 -3.27
N GLY A 17 6.95 -1.81 -3.13
CA GLY A 17 7.41 -2.55 -1.96
C GLY A 17 6.70 -2.17 -0.64
N TRP A 18 5.52 -1.55 -0.73
CA TRP A 18 4.82 -0.96 0.40
C TRP A 18 5.66 0.08 1.16
N SER A 19 6.47 0.82 0.42
CA SER A 19 7.30 1.88 1.00
C SER A 19 6.46 3.14 1.35
N PRO A 20 6.90 3.96 2.29
CA PRO A 20 8.03 3.74 3.19
C PRO A 20 7.72 2.69 4.27
N ALA A 21 8.75 2.15 4.95
CA ALA A 21 8.58 1.17 6.02
C ALA A 21 7.62 1.63 7.14
N LEU A 22 7.48 2.94 7.33
CA LEU A 22 6.52 3.54 8.25
C LEU A 22 5.07 3.14 7.93
N SER A 23 4.75 2.85 6.67
CA SER A 23 3.42 2.35 6.26
C SER A 23 3.05 1.06 6.95
N VAL A 24 4.00 0.12 7.02
CA VAL A 24 3.83 -1.16 7.72
C VAL A 24 3.71 -0.95 9.23
N VAL A 25 4.53 -0.07 9.81
CA VAL A 25 4.48 0.25 11.24
C VAL A 25 3.11 0.84 11.61
N LYS A 26 2.59 1.77 10.81
CA LYS A 26 1.25 2.35 11.02
C LYS A 26 0.15 1.29 10.93
N ALA A 27 0.23 0.39 9.95
CA ALA A 27 -0.72 -0.69 9.76
C ALA A 27 -0.76 -1.63 10.98
N LEU A 28 0.41 -2.04 11.48
CA LEU A 28 0.53 -2.87 12.68
C LEU A 28 0.02 -2.15 13.93
N ALA A 29 0.34 -0.87 14.09
CA ALA A 29 -0.15 -0.07 15.23
C ALA A 29 -1.68 0.03 15.22
N ALA A 30 -2.30 0.23 14.05
CA ALA A 30 -3.76 0.26 13.94
C ALA A 30 -4.41 -1.09 14.30
N LEU A 31 -3.82 -2.21 13.89
CA LEU A 31 -4.29 -3.54 14.27
C LEU A 31 -4.24 -3.75 15.79
N VAL A 32 -3.08 -3.48 16.40
CA VAL A 32 -2.91 -3.64 17.85
C VAL A 32 -3.87 -2.75 18.64
N LEU A 33 -4.09 -1.52 18.18
CA LEU A 33 -5.01 -0.61 18.82
C LEU A 33 -6.47 -1.08 18.69
N ALA A 34 -6.84 -1.56 17.51
CA ALA A 34 -8.18 -2.12 17.28
C ALA A 34 -8.45 -3.34 18.15
N GLU A 35 -7.50 -4.25 18.27
CA GLU A 35 -7.61 -5.41 19.18
C GLU A 35 -7.83 -4.96 20.64
N LYS A 36 -7.04 -3.98 21.12
CA LYS A 36 -7.14 -3.48 22.51
C LYS A 36 -8.46 -2.78 22.80
N LEU A 37 -9.05 -2.12 21.81
CA LEU A 37 -10.27 -1.32 22.00
C LEU A 37 -11.55 -2.07 21.55
N GLY A 38 -11.44 -3.30 21.08
CA GLY A 38 -12.56 -4.03 20.48
C GLY A 38 -13.10 -3.33 19.22
N GLY A 39 -12.19 -2.71 18.44
CA GLY A 39 -12.51 -1.90 17.29
C GLY A 39 -12.24 -2.57 15.95
N THR A 40 -12.38 -1.79 14.87
CA THR A 40 -12.05 -2.19 13.51
C THR A 40 -10.88 -1.35 12.99
N ALA A 41 -9.83 -2.00 12.47
CA ALA A 41 -8.70 -1.32 11.84
C ALA A 41 -8.93 -1.17 10.34
N VAL A 42 -8.69 0.04 9.81
CA VAL A 42 -8.76 0.35 8.38
C VAL A 42 -7.45 0.96 7.93
N TYR A 43 -6.94 0.47 6.80
CA TYR A 43 -5.79 1.04 6.12
C TYR A 43 -6.24 1.78 4.86
N TRP A 44 -6.14 3.10 4.89
CA TRP A 44 -6.41 3.97 3.74
C TRP A 44 -5.23 3.89 2.78
N MET A 45 -5.44 3.23 1.66
CA MET A 45 -4.50 3.21 0.54
C MET A 45 -4.72 4.49 -0.26
N ALA A 46 -3.93 5.55 -0.02
CA ALA A 46 -4.07 6.82 -0.73
C ALA A 46 -3.60 6.67 -2.19
N ASP A 47 -4.35 5.89 -2.95
CA ASP A 47 -4.07 5.50 -4.33
C ASP A 47 -4.66 6.48 -5.36
N GLU A 48 -5.44 7.46 -4.90
CA GLU A 48 -5.94 8.61 -5.66
C GLU A 48 -4.90 9.70 -5.88
N ASP A 49 -3.81 9.70 -5.12
CA ASP A 49 -2.72 10.66 -5.24
C ASP A 49 -1.98 10.55 -6.59
N HIS A 50 -1.34 11.63 -6.99
CA HIS A 50 -0.67 11.79 -8.29
C HIS A 50 0.86 11.95 -8.17
N ASP A 51 1.44 11.83 -6.97
CA ASP A 51 2.89 11.95 -6.78
C ASP A 51 3.61 10.64 -7.14
N HIS A 52 3.82 10.48 -8.45
CA HIS A 52 4.53 9.33 -9.01
C HIS A 52 5.99 9.22 -8.53
N LEU A 53 6.63 10.35 -8.19
CA LEU A 53 8.03 10.36 -7.76
C LEU A 53 8.18 9.79 -6.35
N GLU A 54 7.24 10.09 -5.47
CA GLU A 54 7.23 9.57 -4.11
C GLU A 54 7.00 8.06 -4.13
N VAL A 55 5.94 7.60 -4.79
CA VAL A 55 5.55 6.18 -4.77
C VAL A 55 6.51 5.28 -5.54
N ALA A 56 7.27 5.83 -6.49
CA ALA A 56 8.27 5.11 -7.26
C ALA A 56 9.61 4.92 -6.53
N SER A 57 9.85 5.68 -5.45
CA SER A 57 11.16 5.71 -4.80
C SER A 57 11.18 4.83 -3.57
N VAL A 58 12.15 3.93 -3.49
CA VAL A 58 12.41 3.09 -2.32
C VAL A 58 13.86 3.22 -1.89
N VAL A 59 14.13 2.97 -0.61
CA VAL A 59 15.48 2.89 -0.08
C VAL A 59 15.70 1.49 0.44
N GLY A 60 16.70 0.82 -0.11
CA GLY A 60 17.15 -0.50 0.30
C GLY A 60 18.57 -0.49 0.81
N GLN A 61 19.02 -1.62 1.34
CA GLN A 61 20.41 -1.84 1.72
C GLN A 61 21.06 -2.77 0.71
N GLU A 62 22.15 -2.33 0.10
CA GLU A 62 22.96 -3.10 -0.83
C GLU A 62 24.41 -2.98 -0.39
N ASP A 63 25.11 -4.10 -0.19
CA ASP A 63 26.49 -4.16 0.28
C ASP A 63 26.76 -3.31 1.55
N GLY A 64 25.83 -3.32 2.49
CA GLY A 64 25.91 -2.55 3.73
C GLY A 64 25.69 -1.04 3.58
N ARG A 65 25.35 -0.56 2.40
CA ARG A 65 25.08 0.86 2.11
C ARG A 65 23.63 1.09 1.77
N LEU A 66 23.07 2.22 2.20
CA LEU A 66 21.74 2.65 1.78
C LEU A 66 21.78 3.14 0.34
N ARG A 67 20.94 2.59 -0.50
CA ARG A 67 20.76 2.99 -1.89
C ARG A 67 19.30 3.33 -2.16
N ARG A 68 19.09 4.40 -2.93
CA ARG A 68 17.77 4.74 -3.45
C ARG A 68 17.60 4.06 -4.80
N HIS A 69 16.54 3.28 -4.90
CA HIS A 69 16.06 2.70 -6.14
C HIS A 69 14.81 3.44 -6.61
N ARG A 70 14.59 3.54 -7.91
CA ARG A 70 13.42 4.21 -8.49
C ARG A 70 12.83 3.39 -9.63
N PHE A 71 11.62 2.93 -9.43
CA PHE A 71 10.81 2.31 -10.47
C PHE A 71 10.37 3.33 -11.53
N ARG A 72 10.27 2.93 -12.79
CA ARG A 72 9.87 3.79 -13.91
C ARG A 72 8.54 3.32 -14.47
N PHE A 73 7.47 4.01 -14.14
CA PHE A 73 6.14 3.61 -14.59
C PHE A 73 5.78 4.05 -16.01
N GLY A 74 6.51 4.99 -16.62
CA GLY A 74 6.30 5.42 -18.00
C GLY A 74 4.96 6.10 -18.27
N MET A 75 4.27 6.58 -17.25
CA MET A 75 2.95 7.18 -17.34
C MET A 75 3.04 8.71 -17.29
N PRO A 76 2.14 9.44 -17.98
CA PRO A 76 2.06 10.89 -17.90
C PRO A 76 1.68 11.34 -16.48
N ALA A 77 2.02 12.59 -16.14
CA ALA A 77 1.58 13.22 -14.91
C ALA A 77 0.05 13.30 -14.82
N GLY A 78 -0.50 13.29 -13.60
CA GLY A 78 -1.93 13.43 -13.35
C GLY A 78 -2.74 12.13 -13.36
N ILE A 79 -2.09 10.98 -13.55
CA ILE A 79 -2.72 9.68 -13.33
C ILE A 79 -2.60 9.31 -11.87
N ALA A 80 -3.71 8.88 -11.26
CA ALA A 80 -3.71 8.38 -9.88
C ALA A 80 -2.74 7.21 -9.72
N THR A 81 -1.98 7.21 -8.63
CA THR A 81 -0.92 6.22 -8.37
C THR A 81 -1.44 4.78 -8.35
N GLY A 82 -2.71 4.59 -7.98
CA GLY A 82 -3.37 3.28 -8.00
C GLY A 82 -3.46 2.65 -9.39
N TRP A 83 -3.44 3.45 -10.44
CA TRP A 83 -3.51 3.00 -11.84
C TRP A 83 -2.15 2.89 -12.53
N LEU A 84 -1.05 3.16 -11.81
CA LEU A 84 0.28 2.95 -12.36
C LEU A 84 0.49 1.47 -12.71
N PRO A 85 1.05 1.16 -13.89
CA PRO A 85 1.23 -0.23 -14.30
C PRO A 85 2.28 -0.93 -13.43
N TRP A 86 1.97 -2.12 -12.98
CA TRP A 86 2.94 -3.03 -12.36
C TRP A 86 3.18 -4.21 -13.29
N THR A 87 4.20 -4.07 -14.13
CA THR A 87 4.54 -5.04 -15.17
C THR A 87 5.40 -6.18 -14.61
N GLU A 88 5.58 -7.25 -15.40
CA GLU A 88 6.52 -8.33 -15.07
C GLU A 88 7.96 -7.81 -14.85
N ALA A 89 8.36 -6.76 -15.59
CA ALA A 89 9.65 -6.12 -15.40
C ALA A 89 9.76 -5.45 -14.02
N HIS A 90 8.70 -4.76 -13.57
CA HIS A 90 8.66 -4.18 -12.23
C HIS A 90 8.67 -5.26 -11.15
N GLN A 91 7.96 -6.37 -11.36
CA GLN A 91 7.97 -7.49 -10.43
C GLN A 91 9.37 -8.10 -10.30
N ALA A 92 10.03 -8.37 -11.43
CA ALA A 92 11.40 -8.91 -11.44
C ALA A 92 12.41 -7.94 -10.79
N GLU A 93 12.28 -6.64 -11.05
CA GLU A 93 13.11 -5.58 -10.44
C GLU A 93 12.91 -5.54 -8.91
N ALA A 94 11.67 -5.64 -8.45
CA ALA A 94 11.33 -5.69 -7.03
C ALA A 94 11.85 -6.96 -6.35
N GLU A 95 11.72 -8.12 -7.00
CA GLU A 95 12.24 -9.39 -6.50
C GLU A 95 13.76 -9.43 -6.42
N ALA A 96 14.45 -8.73 -7.32
CA ALA A 96 15.90 -8.56 -7.23
C ALA A 96 16.33 -7.75 -6.00
N LEU A 97 15.48 -6.81 -5.54
CA LEU A 97 15.75 -5.99 -4.35
C LEU A 97 15.38 -6.69 -3.03
N TRP A 98 14.29 -7.45 -3.01
CA TRP A 98 13.68 -7.92 -1.76
C TRP A 98 13.49 -9.43 -1.66
N GLY A 99 13.86 -10.18 -2.71
CA GLY A 99 13.58 -11.61 -2.83
C GLY A 99 12.18 -11.88 -3.37
N PRO A 100 11.74 -13.16 -3.37
CA PRO A 100 10.45 -13.55 -3.95
C PRO A 100 9.28 -12.79 -3.35
N LEU A 101 8.42 -12.24 -4.19
CA LEU A 101 7.25 -11.46 -3.80
C LEU A 101 5.95 -12.09 -4.35
N PRO A 102 4.81 -11.90 -3.68
CA PRO A 102 3.53 -12.32 -4.22
C PRO A 102 3.22 -11.52 -5.50
N ALA A 103 2.73 -12.23 -6.52
CA ALA A 103 2.26 -11.58 -7.73
C ALA A 103 0.93 -10.84 -7.48
N PRO A 104 0.75 -9.64 -8.03
CA PRO A 104 -0.53 -8.94 -7.94
C PRO A 104 -1.61 -9.65 -8.77
N THR A 105 -2.88 -9.50 -8.38
CA THR A 105 -4.02 -10.03 -9.13
C THR A 105 -4.23 -9.28 -10.44
N GLU A 106 -4.08 -7.96 -10.41
CA GLU A 106 -4.14 -7.08 -11.57
C GLU A 106 -2.77 -6.38 -11.75
N PRO A 107 -2.37 -6.03 -12.97
CA PRO A 107 -1.05 -5.46 -13.24
C PRO A 107 -0.99 -3.97 -12.87
N THR A 108 -1.32 -3.64 -11.62
CA THR A 108 -1.30 -2.27 -11.10
C THR A 108 -0.47 -2.16 -9.81
N LEU A 109 0.06 -0.96 -9.54
CA LEU A 109 0.78 -0.68 -8.30
C LEU A 109 -0.12 -0.91 -7.07
N LYS A 110 -1.40 -0.57 -7.17
CA LYS A 110 -2.38 -0.83 -6.12
C LYS A 110 -2.47 -2.31 -5.77
N ASP A 111 -2.59 -3.17 -6.78
CA ASP A 111 -2.73 -4.60 -6.55
C ASP A 111 -1.40 -5.25 -6.11
N HIS A 112 -0.25 -4.70 -6.52
CA HIS A 112 1.04 -5.07 -5.95
C HIS A 112 1.08 -4.80 -4.43
N VAL A 113 0.68 -3.61 -3.99
CA VAL A 113 0.64 -3.25 -2.56
C VAL A 113 -0.39 -4.11 -1.82
N ARG A 114 -1.53 -4.44 -2.43
CA ARG A 114 -2.52 -5.36 -1.86
C ARG A 114 -1.95 -6.76 -1.66
N ALA A 115 -1.25 -7.29 -2.64
CA ALA A 115 -0.62 -8.59 -2.54
C ALA A 115 0.40 -8.65 -1.39
N LEU A 116 1.21 -7.61 -1.25
CA LEU A 116 2.15 -7.49 -0.12
C LEU A 116 1.46 -7.38 1.25
N GLY A 117 0.30 -6.73 1.30
CA GLY A 117 -0.48 -6.52 2.51
C GLY A 117 -1.28 -7.73 2.99
N GLU A 118 -1.39 -8.79 2.18
CA GLU A 118 -2.24 -9.95 2.46
C GLU A 118 -2.09 -10.54 3.88
N PRO A 119 -0.87 -10.66 4.45
CA PRO A 119 -0.72 -11.15 5.82
C PRO A 119 -1.42 -10.28 6.88
N LEU A 120 -1.51 -8.97 6.65
CA LEU A 120 -2.19 -8.03 7.55
C LEU A 120 -3.69 -7.98 7.29
N TRP A 121 -4.13 -8.14 6.04
CA TRP A 121 -5.56 -8.24 5.72
C TRP A 121 -6.18 -9.48 6.38
N ARG A 122 -5.51 -10.61 6.36
CA ARG A 122 -5.92 -11.83 7.06
C ARG A 122 -6.01 -11.67 8.57
N ARG A 123 -5.24 -10.77 9.16
CA ARG A 123 -5.29 -10.43 10.59
C ARG A 123 -6.40 -9.44 10.94
N GLY A 124 -7.21 -9.00 9.98
CA GLY A 124 -8.36 -8.13 10.20
C GLY A 124 -8.13 -6.65 9.87
N LEU A 125 -6.97 -6.27 9.31
CA LEU A 125 -6.81 -4.94 8.76
C LEU A 125 -7.60 -4.84 7.45
N ARG A 126 -8.51 -3.87 7.37
CA ARG A 126 -9.36 -3.68 6.18
C ARG A 126 -8.74 -2.67 5.22
N PRO A 127 -8.32 -3.08 4.02
CA PRO A 127 -7.84 -2.12 3.04
C PRO A 127 -9.01 -1.29 2.50
N PHE A 128 -8.79 0.02 2.39
CA PHE A 128 -9.70 0.94 1.73
C PHE A 128 -8.96 1.65 0.61
N SER A 129 -9.50 1.59 -0.61
CA SER A 129 -8.93 2.21 -1.81
C SER A 129 -9.94 3.19 -2.39
N PRO A 130 -9.66 4.50 -2.40
CA PRO A 130 -10.53 5.51 -2.98
C PRO A 130 -10.79 5.35 -4.48
N THR A 131 -9.85 4.71 -5.21
CA THR A 131 -10.02 4.49 -6.65
C THR A 131 -10.93 3.33 -7.01
N GLU A 132 -11.44 2.56 -6.04
CA GLU A 132 -12.39 1.48 -6.29
C GLU A 132 -13.78 2.02 -6.67
N PRO A 133 -14.38 1.54 -7.79
CA PRO A 133 -15.64 2.08 -8.31
C PRO A 133 -16.80 2.05 -7.32
N HIS A 134 -16.88 1.02 -6.49
CA HIS A 134 -17.97 0.81 -5.53
C HIS A 134 -17.90 1.70 -4.29
N ARG A 135 -16.82 2.42 -4.08
CA ARG A 135 -16.60 3.23 -2.88
C ARG A 135 -16.69 4.73 -3.12
N ARG A 136 -16.74 5.17 -4.38
CA ARG A 136 -16.93 6.58 -4.74
C ARG A 136 -18.28 7.14 -4.27
N HIS A 137 -19.31 6.30 -4.10
CA HIS A 137 -20.62 6.71 -3.61
C HIS A 137 -20.75 6.74 -2.09
N ALA A 138 -19.78 6.25 -1.34
CA ALA A 138 -19.82 6.24 0.12
C ALA A 138 -19.27 7.53 0.76
N ILE A 139 -18.74 8.46 -0.06
CA ILE A 139 -18.11 9.71 0.40
C ILE A 139 -18.96 10.95 0.01
N GLN A 140 -20.05 10.73 -0.72
CA GLN A 140 -21.07 11.76 -0.99
C GLN A 140 -22.19 11.70 0.07
#